data_b436a1ce4f11209aba432c048db1cdcc
#
_entry.id   b436a1ce4f11209aba432c048db1cdcc
#
_cell.length_a   1.000
_cell.length_b   1.000
_cell.length_c   1.000
_cell.angle_alpha   90.00
_cell.angle_beta   90.00
_cell.angle_gamma   90.00
#
_symmetry.space_group_name_H-M   'P 1'
#
loop_
_entity.id
_entity.type
_entity.pdbx_description
1 polymer ?
#
loop_
_entity_poly.entity_id
_entity_poly.type
_entity_poly.pdbx_seq_one_letter_code
_entity_poly.pdbx_strand_id
1 'polypeptide(L)'
;MLTKSGDHQTVPLSVLLKRELANEKVERPELTHGQASQSKKGEDLTFIKTECQRVLGDGVTTYSVYALFDGHNGSAAAIYSKENLLNNVVNAIPQDLNSEEWVAALPRALVAGFVKTDKDFQERAQTSGTTVTFVIIEGWVLTVASVGDSRGVLESAEGSIYYLSADHRLDCSEEERERITASGGEVGRLNTGAGTEIGPLRCWPGGLCLSRSIGDLDVGEYIVPVPHVKQVKLSSTGGRLIISSDGVWDALSAETAFECCRGMPPDAAASQIVKEAVQVKGLRDDTTCIVVDIQLPEKNEPPKVPPKKQGKRGIKSMFRKKSSESTSLPSKEEHIEPEMVEEMFEEGSAFLSERLDSKYPVCNMFKLFVCAVCQAEIKPGEGISIHSGTADTKKLRPWDGPFLCSSCQEKKNAMEGKRASGASRYSSGSD
;
A
#
# COMPACT_ATOMS: atom_id res chain seq x y z
N MET A 1 23.47 -7.68 -39.44
CA MET A 1 22.84 -7.93 -38.17
C MET A 1 23.81 -7.52 -37.09
N LEU A 2 23.65 -6.35 -36.53
CA LEU A 2 24.46 -5.81 -35.42
C LEU A 2 23.58 -5.81 -34.17
N THR A 3 23.95 -6.67 -33.23
CA THR A 3 23.36 -6.73 -31.90
C THR A 3 23.77 -5.49 -31.13
N LYS A 4 22.79 -4.66 -30.76
CA LYS A 4 22.99 -3.57 -29.80
C LYS A 4 23.27 -4.17 -28.43
N SER A 5 24.50 -4.05 -27.96
CA SER A 5 24.88 -4.26 -26.57
C SER A 5 24.19 -3.19 -25.73
N GLY A 6 23.41 -3.60 -24.72
CA GLY A 6 22.84 -2.66 -23.75
C GLY A 6 23.96 -1.98 -22.99
N ASP A 7 23.97 -0.66 -23.00
CA ASP A 7 24.80 0.16 -22.13
C ASP A 7 24.37 -0.07 -20.67
N HIS A 8 25.11 -0.93 -19.97
CA HIS A 8 25.08 -0.96 -18.51
C HIS A 8 25.80 0.31 -18.04
N GLN A 9 25.06 1.35 -17.70
CA GLN A 9 25.59 2.52 -17.01
C GLN A 9 26.11 2.06 -15.64
N THR A 10 27.40 1.81 -15.55
CA THR A 10 28.09 1.55 -14.29
C THR A 10 28.23 2.86 -13.53
N VAL A 11 27.70 2.89 -12.31
CA VAL A 11 27.82 4.07 -11.42
C VAL A 11 29.29 4.30 -11.10
N PRO A 12 29.87 5.51 -11.32
CA PRO A 12 31.26 5.77 -11.02
C PRO A 12 31.59 5.51 -9.53
N LEU A 13 32.75 4.89 -9.26
CA LEU A 13 33.20 4.59 -7.90
C LEU A 13 33.23 5.82 -6.99
N SER A 14 33.54 7.00 -7.53
CA SER A 14 33.52 8.26 -6.78
C SER A 14 32.12 8.69 -6.31
N VAL A 15 31.07 8.28 -7.03
CA VAL A 15 29.68 8.52 -6.65
C VAL A 15 29.28 7.51 -5.56
N LEU A 16 29.69 6.25 -5.69
CA LEU A 16 29.47 5.21 -4.68
C LEU A 16 30.17 5.58 -3.36
N LEU A 17 31.44 5.99 -3.39
CA LEU A 17 32.19 6.45 -2.23
C LEU A 17 31.59 7.71 -1.56
N LYS A 18 31.11 8.67 -2.34
CA LYS A 18 30.41 9.84 -1.79
C LYS A 18 29.10 9.45 -1.12
N ARG A 19 28.37 8.48 -1.65
CA ARG A 19 27.15 7.95 -1.04
C ARG A 19 27.43 7.17 0.24
N GLU A 20 28.50 6.36 0.24
CA GLU A 20 28.94 5.64 1.45
C GLU A 20 29.41 6.59 2.58
N LEU A 21 30.11 7.65 2.23
CA LEU A 21 30.58 8.66 3.19
C LEU A 21 29.46 9.62 3.67
N ALA A 22 28.43 9.83 2.87
CA ALA A 22 27.26 10.63 3.25
C ALA A 22 26.22 9.81 4.04
N ASN A 23 26.25 8.50 3.96
CA ASN A 23 25.49 7.63 4.83
C ASN A 23 26.21 7.53 6.19
N GLU A 24 25.98 8.50 7.08
CA GLU A 24 26.02 8.17 8.51
C GLU A 24 25.22 6.87 8.66
N LYS A 25 25.78 5.89 9.38
CA LYS A 25 25.20 4.56 9.60
C LYS A 25 23.80 4.67 10.19
N VAL A 26 22.82 4.95 9.34
CA VAL A 26 21.43 4.72 9.71
C VAL A 26 21.31 3.20 9.82
N GLU A 27 21.26 2.74 11.06
CA GLU A 27 21.13 1.32 11.40
C GLU A 27 19.83 0.84 10.73
N ARG A 28 19.95 -0.01 9.71
CA ARG A 28 18.78 -0.54 8.96
C ARG A 28 18.20 -1.70 9.73
N PRO A 29 16.89 -1.92 9.70
CA PRO A 29 16.30 -3.10 10.29
C PRO A 29 16.78 -4.37 9.57
N GLU A 30 16.92 -5.44 10.30
CA GLU A 30 16.95 -6.79 9.77
C GLU A 30 15.53 -7.28 9.57
N LEU A 31 15.24 -7.82 8.38
CA LEU A 31 13.92 -8.32 8.01
C LEU A 31 13.99 -9.85 7.89
N THR A 32 13.25 -10.54 8.73
CA THR A 32 13.02 -11.97 8.59
C THR A 32 11.54 -12.21 8.28
N HIS A 33 11.26 -13.20 7.45
CA HIS A 33 9.88 -13.44 7.00
C HIS A 33 9.59 -14.92 6.87
N GLY A 34 8.30 -15.25 6.91
CA GLY A 34 7.76 -16.56 6.64
C GLY A 34 6.37 -16.47 6.03
N GLN A 35 5.94 -17.54 5.38
CA GLN A 35 4.62 -17.61 4.78
C GLN A 35 4.01 -18.99 4.91
N ALA A 36 2.68 -19.03 4.97
CA ALA A 36 1.91 -20.28 4.93
C ALA A 36 0.61 -20.05 4.17
N SER A 37 0.13 -21.10 3.53
CA SER A 37 -1.15 -21.08 2.80
C SER A 37 -1.83 -22.44 2.89
N GLN A 38 -3.16 -22.43 3.02
CA GLN A 38 -4.00 -23.59 2.83
C GLN A 38 -5.05 -23.26 1.77
N SER A 39 -4.91 -23.88 0.61
CA SER A 39 -5.74 -23.60 -0.55
C SER A 39 -7.02 -24.39 -0.53
N LYS A 40 -8.10 -23.77 -0.98
CA LYS A 40 -9.39 -24.37 -1.31
C LYS A 40 -9.75 -24.18 -2.78
N LYS A 41 -9.51 -22.98 -3.32
CA LYS A 41 -9.76 -22.59 -4.70
C LYS A 41 -8.47 -22.48 -5.51
N GLY A 42 -7.36 -22.07 -4.87
CA GLY A 42 -6.06 -21.85 -5.50
C GLY A 42 -5.94 -20.48 -6.17
N GLU A 43 -6.62 -19.49 -5.62
CA GLU A 43 -6.67 -18.11 -6.15
C GLU A 43 -5.77 -17.14 -5.37
N ASP A 44 -5.38 -17.48 -4.12
CA ASP A 44 -4.43 -16.72 -3.32
C ASP A 44 -2.99 -16.84 -3.86
N LEU A 45 -2.33 -15.73 -4.05
CA LEU A 45 -0.93 -15.65 -4.46
C LEU A 45 -0.14 -14.71 -3.56
N THR A 46 1.09 -15.09 -3.28
CA THR A 46 2.03 -14.25 -2.53
C THR A 46 3.19 -13.79 -3.43
N PHE A 47 3.73 -12.63 -3.12
CA PHE A 47 4.93 -12.09 -3.75
C PHE A 47 5.86 -11.54 -2.66
N ILE A 48 7.07 -12.10 -2.58
CA ILE A 48 8.10 -11.67 -1.65
C ILE A 48 9.37 -11.42 -2.45
N LYS A 49 9.90 -10.21 -2.33
CA LYS A 49 11.17 -9.83 -2.97
C LYS A 49 11.94 -8.93 -2.02
N THR A 50 13.02 -9.46 -1.49
CA THR A 50 13.92 -8.76 -0.57
C THR A 50 15.12 -8.19 -1.31
N GLU A 51 15.79 -7.21 -0.69
CA GLU A 51 17.03 -6.60 -1.21
C GLU A 51 16.90 -6.04 -2.64
N CYS A 52 15.73 -5.53 -2.98
CA CYS A 52 15.54 -4.82 -4.23
C CYS A 52 16.43 -3.57 -4.25
N GLN A 53 17.19 -3.35 -5.31
CA GLN A 53 18.04 -2.17 -5.45
C GLN A 53 17.28 -1.02 -6.12
N ARG A 54 17.31 0.17 -5.52
CA ARG A 54 16.79 1.39 -6.16
C ARG A 54 17.72 1.85 -7.27
N VAL A 55 19.02 1.78 -7.03
CA VAL A 55 20.06 2.07 -8.01
C VAL A 55 20.84 0.79 -8.26
N LEU A 56 20.80 0.31 -9.49
CA LEU A 56 21.47 -0.93 -9.87
C LEU A 56 22.98 -0.86 -9.58
N GLY A 57 23.46 -1.79 -8.78
CA GLY A 57 24.88 -1.96 -8.49
C GLY A 57 25.43 -1.09 -7.36
N ASP A 58 24.64 -0.29 -6.65
CA ASP A 58 25.13 0.48 -5.50
C ASP A 58 25.21 -0.34 -4.20
N GLY A 59 24.45 -1.45 -4.10
CA GLY A 59 24.42 -2.35 -2.96
C GLY A 59 23.96 -1.73 -1.63
N VAL A 60 23.65 -0.45 -1.62
CA VAL A 60 23.34 0.34 -0.42
C VAL A 60 21.89 0.73 -0.33
N THR A 61 21.27 1.08 -1.45
CA THR A 61 19.89 1.56 -1.50
C THR A 61 18.95 0.40 -1.77
N THR A 62 18.58 -0.34 -0.71
CA THR A 62 17.72 -1.51 -0.83
C THR A 62 16.36 -1.29 -0.17
N TYR A 63 15.35 -1.93 -0.73
CA TYR A 63 14.01 -2.03 -0.17
C TYR A 63 13.51 -3.46 -0.31
N SER A 64 12.51 -3.82 0.47
CA SER A 64 11.85 -5.13 0.41
C SER A 64 10.37 -4.97 0.08
N VAL A 65 9.82 -5.94 -0.63
CA VAL A 65 8.41 -5.97 -1.04
C VAL A 65 7.76 -7.25 -0.56
N TYR A 66 6.61 -7.11 0.08
CA TYR A 66 5.75 -8.20 0.50
C TYR A 66 4.35 -7.92 0.00
N ALA A 67 3.76 -8.85 -0.73
CA ALA A 67 2.40 -8.65 -1.24
C ALA A 67 1.58 -9.93 -1.22
N LEU A 68 0.28 -9.76 -1.04
CA LEU A 68 -0.72 -10.81 -1.11
C LEU A 68 -1.78 -10.37 -2.11
N PHE A 69 -2.17 -11.30 -2.97
CA PHE A 69 -3.19 -11.16 -4.00
C PHE A 69 -4.22 -12.28 -3.76
N ASP A 70 -5.39 -11.92 -3.30
CA ASP A 70 -6.50 -12.82 -3.06
C ASP A 70 -7.44 -12.71 -4.25
N GLY A 71 -7.35 -13.70 -5.13
CA GLY A 71 -8.07 -13.74 -6.40
C GLY A 71 -9.52 -14.20 -6.24
N HIS A 72 -10.40 -13.67 -7.07
CA HIS A 72 -11.78 -14.11 -7.15
C HIS A 72 -12.28 -14.18 -8.59
N ASN A 73 -13.25 -15.06 -8.82
CA ASN A 73 -13.77 -15.33 -10.16
C ASN A 73 -12.66 -15.79 -11.14
N GLY A 74 -11.68 -16.55 -10.62
CA GLY A 74 -10.50 -17.01 -11.31
C GLY A 74 -9.22 -16.28 -10.90
N SER A 75 -8.08 -16.93 -11.08
CA SER A 75 -6.77 -16.43 -10.62
C SER A 75 -6.06 -15.49 -11.60
N ALA A 76 -6.66 -15.17 -12.77
CA ALA A 76 -5.95 -14.43 -13.82
C ALA A 76 -5.54 -13.02 -13.42
N ALA A 77 -6.39 -12.27 -12.69
CA ALA A 77 -6.09 -10.95 -12.17
C ALA A 77 -4.97 -10.99 -11.13
N ALA A 78 -5.01 -11.96 -10.21
CA ALA A 78 -3.98 -12.17 -9.20
C ALA A 78 -2.61 -12.50 -9.83
N ILE A 79 -2.57 -13.40 -10.80
CA ILE A 79 -1.35 -13.75 -11.54
C ILE A 79 -0.79 -12.54 -12.26
N TYR A 80 -1.63 -11.82 -13.00
CA TYR A 80 -1.20 -10.64 -13.75
C TYR A 80 -0.67 -9.53 -12.84
N SER A 81 -1.38 -9.26 -11.75
CA SER A 81 -0.97 -8.25 -10.77
C SER A 81 0.36 -8.62 -10.10
N LYS A 82 0.54 -9.87 -9.69
CA LYS A 82 1.79 -10.38 -9.13
C LYS A 82 2.99 -10.18 -10.06
N GLU A 83 2.80 -10.38 -11.37
CA GLU A 83 3.87 -10.26 -12.37
C GLU A 83 4.20 -8.81 -12.74
N ASN A 84 3.24 -7.88 -12.68
CA ASN A 84 3.39 -6.57 -13.29
C ASN A 84 3.37 -5.40 -12.30
N LEU A 85 2.68 -5.52 -11.15
CA LEU A 85 2.43 -4.40 -10.25
C LEU A 85 3.71 -3.72 -9.77
N LEU A 86 4.71 -4.49 -9.28
CA LEU A 86 5.96 -3.91 -8.81
C LEU A 86 6.65 -3.09 -9.91
N ASN A 87 6.70 -3.59 -11.13
CA ASN A 87 7.33 -2.89 -12.24
C ASN A 87 6.57 -1.60 -12.59
N ASN A 88 5.24 -1.64 -12.58
CA ASN A 88 4.41 -0.47 -12.81
C ASN A 88 4.60 0.60 -11.72
N VAL A 89 4.71 0.19 -10.46
CA VAL A 89 5.00 1.11 -9.33
C VAL A 89 6.39 1.73 -9.46
N VAL A 90 7.43 0.93 -9.65
CA VAL A 90 8.81 1.42 -9.74
C VAL A 90 8.99 2.36 -10.95
N ASN A 91 8.39 2.04 -12.08
CA ASN A 91 8.44 2.89 -13.28
C ASN A 91 7.70 4.23 -13.11
N ALA A 92 6.80 4.34 -12.13
CA ALA A 92 6.12 5.59 -11.81
C ALA A 92 6.95 6.52 -10.90
N ILE A 93 8.07 6.05 -10.36
CA ILE A 93 8.97 6.83 -9.51
C ILE A 93 9.99 7.55 -10.40
N PRO A 94 10.18 8.88 -10.23
CA PRO A 94 11.23 9.61 -10.94
C PRO A 94 12.62 9.03 -10.60
N GLN A 95 13.53 9.12 -11.57
CA GLN A 95 14.92 8.71 -11.39
C GLN A 95 15.70 9.73 -10.54
N ASP A 96 16.83 9.33 -10.01
CA ASP A 96 17.79 10.18 -9.28
C ASP A 96 17.31 10.80 -7.96
N LEU A 97 16.29 10.21 -7.33
CA LEU A 97 15.82 10.62 -6.01
C LEU A 97 16.74 10.11 -4.89
N ASN A 98 16.94 10.92 -3.86
CA ASN A 98 17.54 10.46 -2.60
C ASN A 98 16.57 9.54 -1.83
N SER A 99 16.97 9.01 -0.66
CA SER A 99 16.15 8.07 0.13
C SER A 99 14.83 8.69 0.59
N GLU A 100 14.88 9.88 1.14
CA GLU A 100 13.69 10.58 1.65
C GLU A 100 12.72 10.95 0.52
N GLU A 101 13.25 11.47 -0.59
CA GLU A 101 12.47 11.80 -1.77
C GLU A 101 11.82 10.56 -2.39
N TRP A 102 12.53 9.45 -2.42
CA TRP A 102 12.01 8.18 -2.94
C TRP A 102 10.87 7.66 -2.08
N VAL A 103 11.06 7.62 -0.75
CA VAL A 103 10.00 7.25 0.20
C VAL A 103 8.78 8.17 0.05
N ALA A 104 9.02 9.48 -0.08
CA ALA A 104 7.95 10.46 -0.28
C ALA A 104 7.21 10.31 -1.61
N ALA A 105 7.83 9.72 -2.63
CA ALA A 105 7.21 9.46 -3.93
C ALA A 105 6.36 8.17 -3.96
N LEU A 106 6.60 7.24 -3.03
CA LEU A 106 5.95 5.91 -3.01
C LEU A 106 4.42 5.96 -3.06
N PRO A 107 3.71 6.76 -2.25
CA PRO A 107 2.25 6.74 -2.25
C PRO A 107 1.65 7.02 -3.62
N ARG A 108 2.21 7.99 -4.30
CA ARG A 108 1.78 8.38 -5.62
C ARG A 108 2.11 7.33 -6.67
N ALA A 109 3.31 6.76 -6.58
CA ALA A 109 3.75 5.69 -7.46
C ALA A 109 2.88 4.44 -7.29
N LEU A 110 2.47 4.13 -6.06
CA LEU A 110 1.55 3.04 -5.76
C LEU A 110 0.18 3.26 -6.42
N VAL A 111 -0.42 4.44 -6.25
CA VAL A 111 -1.68 4.77 -6.94
C VAL A 111 -1.53 4.61 -8.46
N ALA A 112 -0.48 5.17 -9.05
CA ALA A 112 -0.23 5.06 -10.49
C ALA A 112 -0.04 3.60 -10.93
N GLY A 113 0.74 2.83 -10.17
CA GLY A 113 1.03 1.43 -10.45
C GLY A 113 -0.22 0.54 -10.40
N PHE A 114 -1.09 0.72 -9.40
CA PHE A 114 -2.36 -0.02 -9.29
C PHE A 114 -3.28 0.31 -10.46
N VAL A 115 -3.55 1.59 -10.71
CA VAL A 115 -4.40 2.03 -11.82
C VAL A 115 -3.86 1.56 -13.17
N LYS A 116 -2.54 1.61 -13.38
CA LYS A 116 -1.90 1.12 -14.60
C LYS A 116 -2.05 -0.40 -14.74
N THR A 117 -1.85 -1.14 -13.66
CA THR A 117 -1.96 -2.61 -13.67
C THR A 117 -3.37 -3.06 -14.01
N ASP A 118 -4.37 -2.41 -13.40
CA ASP A 118 -5.77 -2.67 -13.68
C ASP A 118 -6.11 -2.38 -15.15
N LYS A 119 -5.75 -1.20 -15.65
CA LYS A 119 -5.99 -0.81 -17.02
C LYS A 119 -5.40 -1.80 -18.02
N ASP A 120 -4.15 -2.21 -17.83
CA ASP A 120 -3.48 -3.16 -18.71
C ASP A 120 -4.10 -4.55 -18.63
N PHE A 121 -4.62 -4.94 -17.47
CA PHE A 121 -5.32 -6.21 -17.31
C PHE A 121 -6.68 -6.18 -17.99
N GLN A 122 -7.43 -5.10 -17.89
CA GLN A 122 -8.73 -4.93 -18.54
C GLN A 122 -8.63 -5.03 -20.08
N GLU A 123 -7.52 -4.61 -20.69
CA GLU A 123 -7.28 -4.80 -22.13
C GLU A 123 -7.26 -6.26 -22.56
N ARG A 124 -7.12 -7.20 -21.63
CA ARG A 124 -7.15 -8.65 -21.88
C ARG A 124 -8.55 -9.25 -21.89
N ALA A 125 -9.59 -8.46 -21.62
CA ALA A 125 -11.00 -8.86 -21.57
C ALA A 125 -11.26 -10.06 -20.64
N GLN A 126 -10.56 -10.13 -19.51
CA GLN A 126 -10.76 -11.12 -18.44
C GLN A 126 -11.68 -10.54 -17.37
N THR A 127 -12.53 -11.37 -16.77
CA THR A 127 -13.54 -10.97 -15.79
C THR A 127 -13.15 -11.27 -14.33
N SER A 128 -12.01 -11.92 -14.11
CA SER A 128 -11.51 -12.15 -12.75
C SER A 128 -11.06 -10.85 -12.09
N GLY A 129 -11.14 -10.83 -10.77
CA GLY A 129 -10.61 -9.75 -9.94
C GLY A 129 -9.63 -10.26 -8.89
N THR A 130 -8.96 -9.34 -8.22
CA THR A 130 -8.11 -9.66 -7.08
C THR A 130 -8.07 -8.52 -6.08
N THR A 131 -8.12 -8.86 -4.79
CA THR A 131 -7.67 -7.95 -3.74
C THR A 131 -6.15 -7.83 -3.81
N VAL A 132 -5.59 -6.77 -3.29
CA VAL A 132 -4.14 -6.62 -3.17
C VAL A 132 -3.81 -5.93 -1.86
N THR A 133 -2.93 -6.53 -1.07
CA THR A 133 -2.23 -5.86 0.03
C THR A 133 -0.73 -5.86 -0.31
N PHE A 134 -0.19 -4.68 -0.60
CA PHE A 134 1.16 -4.49 -1.14
C PHE A 134 1.98 -3.61 -0.20
N VAL A 135 3.07 -4.15 0.33
CA VAL A 135 3.93 -3.49 1.33
C VAL A 135 5.32 -3.29 0.78
N ILE A 136 5.82 -2.06 0.89
CA ILE A 136 7.23 -1.71 0.63
C ILE A 136 7.86 -1.30 1.95
N ILE A 137 9.01 -1.90 2.29
CA ILE A 137 9.81 -1.54 3.46
C ILE A 137 11.15 -0.98 2.99
N GLU A 138 11.41 0.28 3.30
CA GLU A 138 12.72 0.93 3.12
C GLU A 138 13.20 1.52 4.44
N GLY A 139 14.32 0.99 4.95
CA GLY A 139 14.77 1.32 6.30
C GLY A 139 13.67 1.01 7.31
N TRP A 140 13.33 2.00 8.13
CA TRP A 140 12.29 1.90 9.14
C TRP A 140 10.90 2.38 8.66
N VAL A 141 10.76 2.66 7.37
CA VAL A 141 9.48 3.14 6.81
C VAL A 141 8.76 2.02 6.08
N LEU A 142 7.51 1.79 6.47
CA LEU A 142 6.57 0.89 5.82
C LEU A 142 5.57 1.72 5.02
N THR A 143 5.46 1.42 3.72
CA THR A 143 4.42 1.99 2.86
C THR A 143 3.51 0.86 2.41
N VAL A 144 2.24 0.93 2.76
CA VAL A 144 1.23 -0.10 2.47
C VAL A 144 0.20 0.48 1.53
N ALA A 145 -0.09 -0.24 0.45
CA ALA A 145 -1.17 0.06 -0.47
C ALA A 145 -2.13 -1.14 -0.54
N SER A 146 -3.44 -0.90 -0.42
CA SER A 146 -4.42 -1.98 -0.40
C SER A 146 -5.67 -1.66 -1.20
N VAL A 147 -6.20 -2.67 -1.88
CA VAL A 147 -7.56 -2.73 -2.44
C VAL A 147 -8.20 -4.06 -2.01
N GLY A 148 -9.48 -4.05 -1.66
CA GLY A 148 -10.20 -5.23 -1.18
C GLY A 148 -10.19 -5.35 0.34
N ASP A 149 -10.26 -6.58 0.85
CA ASP A 149 -10.45 -6.92 2.26
C ASP A 149 -9.37 -7.82 2.86
N SER A 150 -8.34 -8.18 2.07
CA SER A 150 -7.07 -8.66 2.60
C SER A 150 -6.40 -7.56 3.43
N ARG A 151 -5.74 -7.89 4.54
CA ARG A 151 -5.25 -6.87 5.47
C ARG A 151 -3.78 -7.03 5.81
N GLY A 152 -3.13 -5.87 6.01
CA GLY A 152 -1.83 -5.73 6.63
C GLY A 152 -1.98 -5.11 8.03
N VAL A 153 -1.49 -5.80 9.06
CA VAL A 153 -1.59 -5.37 10.46
C VAL A 153 -0.21 -5.47 11.09
N LEU A 154 0.19 -4.44 11.83
CA LEU A 154 1.47 -4.33 12.51
C LEU A 154 1.27 -4.36 14.03
N GLU A 155 2.04 -5.19 14.74
CA GLU A 155 2.23 -5.10 16.19
C GLU A 155 3.60 -4.46 16.46
N SER A 156 3.64 -3.35 17.19
CA SER A 156 4.89 -2.75 17.65
C SER A 156 5.56 -3.61 18.73
N ALA A 157 6.83 -3.35 19.02
CA ALA A 157 7.55 -4.08 20.07
C ALA A 157 6.89 -3.99 21.46
N GLU A 158 6.10 -2.94 21.73
CA GLU A 158 5.34 -2.76 22.98
C GLU A 158 3.98 -3.45 22.96
N GLY A 159 3.58 -4.07 21.85
CA GLY A 159 2.32 -4.79 21.70
C GLY A 159 1.14 -3.93 21.25
N SER A 160 1.36 -2.70 20.79
CA SER A 160 0.31 -1.88 20.18
C SER A 160 0.04 -2.34 18.75
N ILE A 161 -1.25 -2.46 18.38
CA ILE A 161 -1.68 -2.96 17.08
C ILE A 161 -2.12 -1.79 16.19
N TYR A 162 -1.60 -1.78 14.95
CA TYR A 162 -1.87 -0.77 13.94
C TYR A 162 -2.38 -1.42 12.65
N TYR A 163 -3.56 -1.04 12.22
CA TYR A 163 -4.10 -1.43 10.92
C TYR A 163 -3.48 -0.55 9.84
N LEU A 164 -2.79 -1.18 8.88
CA LEU A 164 -2.08 -0.49 7.80
C LEU A 164 -2.82 -0.54 6.46
N SER A 165 -3.90 -1.29 6.36
CA SER A 165 -4.79 -1.40 5.20
C SER A 165 -6.22 -1.02 5.58
N ALA A 166 -7.00 -0.59 4.61
CA ALA A 166 -8.44 -0.39 4.78
C ALA A 166 -9.23 -1.66 4.40
N ASP A 167 -10.42 -1.79 4.97
CA ASP A 167 -11.38 -2.83 4.59
C ASP A 167 -12.38 -2.24 3.59
N HIS A 168 -12.30 -2.66 2.33
CA HIS A 168 -13.15 -2.15 1.26
C HIS A 168 -14.43 -2.97 1.05
N ARG A 169 -14.83 -3.77 2.02
CA ARG A 169 -16.16 -4.41 2.01
C ARG A 169 -17.25 -3.36 2.17
N LEU A 170 -18.28 -3.46 1.37
CA LEU A 170 -19.39 -2.50 1.40
C LEU A 170 -20.13 -2.48 2.73
N ASP A 171 -20.13 -3.57 3.49
CA ASP A 171 -20.67 -3.59 4.85
C ASP A 171 -19.85 -2.72 5.83
N CYS A 172 -18.55 -2.52 5.58
CA CYS A 172 -17.61 -1.87 6.49
C CYS A 172 -17.41 -0.37 6.23
N SER A 173 -17.61 0.11 5.00
CA SER A 173 -17.33 1.50 4.61
C SER A 173 -18.58 2.24 4.11
N GLU A 174 -19.04 3.23 4.88
CA GLU A 174 -20.12 4.12 4.48
C GLU A 174 -19.70 5.06 3.36
N GLU A 175 -18.48 5.60 3.43
CA GLU A 175 -17.89 6.47 2.41
C GLU A 175 -17.87 5.81 1.03
N GLU A 176 -17.47 4.54 0.96
CA GLU A 176 -17.46 3.78 -0.29
C GLU A 176 -18.88 3.52 -0.83
N ARG A 177 -19.86 3.26 0.05
CA ARG A 177 -21.26 3.14 -0.37
C ARG A 177 -21.79 4.45 -0.95
N GLU A 178 -21.48 5.58 -0.31
CA GLU A 178 -21.84 6.92 -0.79
C GLU A 178 -21.17 7.23 -2.13
N ARG A 179 -19.87 6.91 -2.28
CA ARG A 179 -19.13 7.08 -3.53
C ARG A 179 -19.80 6.34 -4.69
N ILE A 180 -20.13 5.04 -4.48
CA ILE A 180 -20.78 4.19 -5.49
C ILE A 180 -22.15 4.77 -5.86
N THR A 181 -22.97 5.11 -4.86
CA THR A 181 -24.31 5.64 -5.08
C THR A 181 -24.27 6.99 -5.79
N ALA A 182 -23.34 7.88 -5.41
CA ALA A 182 -23.14 9.18 -6.07
C ALA A 182 -22.70 9.03 -7.53
N SER A 183 -22.01 7.93 -7.88
CA SER A 183 -21.62 7.60 -9.24
C SER A 183 -22.74 6.94 -10.06
N GLY A 184 -23.88 6.62 -9.45
CA GLY A 184 -25.05 6.02 -10.10
C GLY A 184 -25.11 4.49 -9.98
N GLY A 185 -24.25 3.87 -9.17
CA GLY A 185 -24.35 2.47 -8.81
C GLY A 185 -25.39 2.22 -7.72
N GLU A 186 -25.88 1.01 -7.62
CA GLU A 186 -26.80 0.60 -6.58
C GLU A 186 -26.07 -0.27 -5.55
N VAL A 187 -26.33 -0.04 -4.27
CA VAL A 187 -25.80 -0.84 -3.16
C VAL A 187 -26.96 -1.48 -2.42
N GLY A 188 -26.97 -2.80 -2.36
CA GLY A 188 -28.04 -3.55 -1.71
C GLY A 188 -27.69 -5.01 -1.47
N ARG A 189 -28.54 -5.71 -0.71
CA ARG A 189 -28.42 -7.15 -0.46
C ARG A 189 -29.20 -7.95 -1.48
N LEU A 190 -28.87 -9.24 -1.58
CA LEU A 190 -29.67 -10.15 -2.38
C LEU A 190 -31.07 -10.29 -1.77
N ASN A 191 -32.10 -10.14 -2.62
CA ASN A 191 -33.49 -10.35 -2.22
C ASN A 191 -33.96 -11.74 -2.69
N THR A 192 -34.46 -12.56 -1.78
CA THR A 192 -34.94 -13.92 -2.06
C THR A 192 -36.31 -13.97 -2.75
N GLY A 193 -36.90 -12.83 -3.13
CA GLY A 193 -38.24 -12.78 -3.75
C GLY A 193 -39.39 -12.85 -2.73
N ALA A 194 -39.12 -13.24 -1.48
CA ALA A 194 -40.08 -13.21 -0.37
C ALA A 194 -39.95 -11.96 0.50
N GLY A 195 -39.15 -10.96 0.07
CA GLY A 195 -38.87 -9.74 0.83
C GLY A 195 -37.79 -9.91 1.91
N THR A 196 -37.12 -11.05 1.97
CA THR A 196 -36.01 -11.28 2.91
C THR A 196 -34.68 -11.01 2.20
N GLU A 197 -33.92 -10.07 2.75
CA GLU A 197 -32.56 -9.77 2.31
C GLU A 197 -31.58 -10.76 2.93
N ILE A 198 -30.62 -11.26 2.14
CA ILE A 198 -29.60 -12.21 2.57
C ILE A 198 -28.21 -11.82 2.07
N GLY A 199 -27.19 -12.25 2.82
CA GLY A 199 -25.78 -12.06 2.46
C GLY A 199 -25.26 -10.65 2.70
N PRO A 200 -24.03 -10.34 2.26
CA PRO A 200 -23.41 -9.02 2.41
C PRO A 200 -24.03 -8.00 1.46
N LEU A 201 -23.77 -6.72 1.74
CA LEU A 201 -24.02 -5.64 0.78
C LEU A 201 -23.20 -5.86 -0.49
N ARG A 202 -23.82 -5.58 -1.63
CA ARG A 202 -23.22 -5.74 -2.95
C ARG A 202 -23.43 -4.50 -3.80
N CYS A 203 -22.48 -4.22 -4.67
CA CYS A 203 -22.60 -3.20 -5.72
C CYS A 203 -23.29 -3.82 -6.94
N TRP A 204 -24.22 -3.09 -7.52
CA TRP A 204 -24.94 -3.47 -8.74
C TRP A 204 -24.77 -2.41 -9.83
N PRO A 205 -24.59 -2.83 -11.09
CA PRO A 205 -24.53 -4.21 -11.59
C PRO A 205 -23.27 -4.97 -11.15
N GLY A 206 -23.26 -6.28 -11.32
CA GLY A 206 -22.13 -7.19 -11.06
C GLY A 206 -22.21 -7.97 -9.75
N GLY A 207 -22.74 -7.39 -8.68
CA GLY A 207 -22.97 -8.09 -7.42
C GLY A 207 -21.73 -8.35 -6.57
N LEU A 208 -20.67 -7.55 -6.72
CA LEU A 208 -19.45 -7.65 -5.90
C LEU A 208 -19.67 -7.01 -4.53
N CYS A 209 -19.13 -7.64 -3.48
CA CYS A 209 -19.21 -7.13 -2.11
C CYS A 209 -18.06 -6.17 -1.73
N LEU A 210 -17.08 -6.01 -2.61
CA LEU A 210 -15.95 -5.09 -2.49
C LEU A 210 -16.20 -3.80 -3.27
N SER A 211 -15.66 -2.70 -2.79
CA SER A 211 -15.70 -1.40 -3.45
C SER A 211 -14.44 -1.10 -4.26
N ARG A 212 -13.36 -1.84 -4.01
CA ARG A 212 -12.05 -1.67 -4.67
C ARG A 212 -11.40 -3.02 -4.94
N SER A 213 -10.88 -3.19 -6.16
CA SER A 213 -10.12 -4.36 -6.60
C SER A 213 -9.30 -4.02 -7.84
N ILE A 214 -8.47 -4.95 -8.32
CA ILE A 214 -7.89 -4.94 -9.67
C ILE A 214 -8.63 -5.98 -10.50
N GLY A 215 -9.08 -5.60 -11.69
CA GLY A 215 -9.86 -6.44 -12.58
C GLY A 215 -11.36 -6.16 -12.50
N ASP A 216 -12.18 -7.21 -12.39
CA ASP A 216 -13.65 -7.12 -12.28
C ASP A 216 -14.31 -6.31 -13.42
N LEU A 217 -13.85 -6.48 -14.63
CA LEU A 217 -14.33 -5.73 -15.81
C LEU A 217 -15.85 -5.81 -16.00
N ASP A 218 -16.46 -6.90 -15.61
CA ASP A 218 -17.89 -7.17 -15.74
C ASP A 218 -18.77 -6.48 -14.67
N VAL A 219 -18.16 -5.98 -13.60
CA VAL A 219 -18.85 -5.23 -12.53
C VAL A 219 -19.02 -3.75 -12.91
N GLY A 220 -18.18 -3.24 -13.82
CA GLY A 220 -18.24 -1.88 -14.32
C GLY A 220 -17.44 -0.86 -13.49
N GLU A 221 -17.74 0.42 -13.69
CA GLU A 221 -16.92 1.56 -13.26
C GLU A 221 -16.98 1.87 -11.75
N TYR A 222 -17.86 1.19 -11.01
CA TYR A 222 -18.09 1.50 -9.60
C TYR A 222 -17.02 0.92 -8.66
N ILE A 223 -16.39 -0.16 -9.10
CA ILE A 223 -15.26 -0.78 -8.41
C ILE A 223 -13.99 -0.17 -8.98
N VAL A 224 -13.17 0.40 -8.11
CA VAL A 224 -12.01 1.18 -8.54
C VAL A 224 -10.69 0.54 -8.07
N PRO A 225 -9.63 0.58 -8.89
CA PRO A 225 -8.33 0.03 -8.55
C PRO A 225 -7.46 1.00 -7.73
N VAL A 226 -8.03 2.07 -7.22
CA VAL A 226 -7.31 3.09 -6.45
C VAL A 226 -7.07 2.58 -5.04
N PRO A 227 -5.80 2.34 -4.64
CA PRO A 227 -5.52 1.77 -3.33
C PRO A 227 -5.70 2.81 -2.22
N HIS A 228 -6.12 2.33 -1.05
CA HIS A 228 -5.82 3.01 0.20
C HIS A 228 -4.31 2.93 0.43
N VAL A 229 -3.67 4.05 0.74
CA VAL A 229 -2.22 4.09 1.00
C VAL A 229 -1.97 4.66 2.37
N LYS A 230 -1.21 3.91 3.19
CA LYS A 230 -0.75 4.34 4.50
C LYS A 230 0.76 4.19 4.61
N GLN A 231 1.41 5.19 5.17
CA GLN A 231 2.85 5.18 5.38
C GLN A 231 3.16 5.46 6.85
N VAL A 232 3.91 4.56 7.46
CA VAL A 232 4.30 4.65 8.86
C VAL A 232 5.80 4.49 9.00
N LYS A 233 6.38 5.18 10.00
CA LYS A 233 7.77 5.02 10.39
C LYS A 233 7.83 4.32 11.74
N LEU A 234 8.53 3.21 11.79
CA LEU A 234 8.79 2.47 13.02
C LEU A 234 9.96 3.09 13.79
N SER A 235 9.89 2.99 15.10
CA SER A 235 11.08 3.18 15.93
C SER A 235 12.06 2.01 15.76
N SER A 236 13.28 2.18 16.25
CA SER A 236 14.31 1.15 16.18
C SER A 236 14.03 -0.11 17.02
N THR A 237 12.98 -0.11 17.85
CA THR A 237 12.55 -1.30 18.59
C THR A 237 11.87 -2.34 17.69
N GLY A 238 11.39 -1.90 16.51
CA GLY A 238 10.82 -2.76 15.49
C GLY A 238 9.39 -3.20 15.78
N GLY A 239 9.02 -4.36 15.20
CA GLY A 239 7.69 -4.93 15.32
C GLY A 239 7.51 -6.17 14.45
N ARG A 240 6.28 -6.69 14.44
CA ARG A 240 5.85 -7.81 13.59
C ARG A 240 4.72 -7.37 12.69
N LEU A 241 4.86 -7.59 11.39
CA LEU A 241 3.82 -7.35 10.38
C LEU A 241 3.18 -8.67 9.97
N ILE A 242 1.86 -8.73 9.95
CA ILE A 242 1.06 -9.83 9.41
C ILE A 242 0.30 -9.32 8.19
N ILE A 243 0.43 -9.99 7.05
CA ILE A 243 -0.35 -9.76 5.83
C ILE A 243 -1.12 -11.03 5.54
N SER A 244 -2.45 -10.98 5.47
CA SER A 244 -3.26 -12.17 5.24
C SER A 244 -4.48 -11.87 4.36
N SER A 245 -4.97 -12.93 3.68
CA SER A 245 -6.26 -12.93 3.00
C SER A 245 -7.43 -12.97 4.00
N ASP A 246 -8.63 -12.76 3.51
CA ASP A 246 -9.85 -12.76 4.33
C ASP A 246 -10.13 -14.12 4.98
N GLY A 247 -9.61 -15.22 4.43
CA GLY A 247 -9.67 -16.54 5.05
C GLY A 247 -9.08 -16.58 6.46
N VAL A 248 -8.12 -15.71 6.79
CA VAL A 248 -7.61 -15.51 8.14
C VAL A 248 -8.46 -14.50 8.91
N TRP A 249 -8.69 -13.30 8.35
CA TRP A 249 -9.31 -12.18 9.05
C TRP A 249 -10.79 -12.37 9.34
N ASP A 250 -11.43 -13.22 8.59
CA ASP A 250 -12.80 -13.67 8.84
C ASP A 250 -12.91 -14.68 9.99
N ALA A 251 -11.80 -15.34 10.34
CA ALA A 251 -11.74 -16.32 11.42
C ALA A 251 -11.13 -15.75 12.70
N LEU A 252 -10.13 -14.86 12.60
CA LEU A 252 -9.34 -14.36 13.72
C LEU A 252 -9.36 -12.83 13.77
N SER A 253 -9.44 -12.28 15.00
CA SER A 253 -9.09 -10.87 15.21
C SER A 253 -7.57 -10.68 15.11
N ALA A 254 -7.12 -9.43 14.94
CA ALA A 254 -5.70 -9.11 14.91
C ALA A 254 -5.00 -9.56 16.22
N GLU A 255 -5.60 -9.26 17.36
CA GLU A 255 -5.10 -9.63 18.68
C GLU A 255 -4.89 -11.15 18.78
N THR A 256 -5.91 -11.94 18.36
CA THR A 256 -5.82 -13.42 18.38
C THR A 256 -4.72 -13.92 17.43
N ALA A 257 -4.57 -13.32 16.26
CA ALA A 257 -3.53 -13.71 15.29
C ALA A 257 -2.13 -13.46 15.86
N PHE A 258 -1.87 -12.32 16.52
CA PHE A 258 -0.59 -12.08 17.18
C PHE A 258 -0.37 -12.95 18.41
N GLU A 259 -1.39 -13.19 19.22
CA GLU A 259 -1.29 -14.03 20.42
C GLU A 259 -0.97 -15.48 20.08
N CYS A 260 -1.62 -16.08 19.08
CA CYS A 260 -1.44 -17.48 18.74
C CYS A 260 -0.03 -17.80 18.18
N CYS A 261 0.70 -16.79 17.71
CA CYS A 261 2.03 -16.93 17.13
C CYS A 261 3.14 -16.23 17.93
N ARG A 262 2.85 -15.77 19.15
CA ARG A 262 3.78 -15.02 19.99
C ARG A 262 5.06 -15.82 20.30
N GLY A 263 6.22 -15.21 20.07
CA GLY A 263 7.53 -15.82 20.30
C GLY A 263 7.94 -16.89 19.28
N MET A 264 7.15 -17.11 18.24
CA MET A 264 7.51 -18.03 17.15
C MET A 264 8.31 -17.29 16.05
N PRO A 265 9.27 -17.96 15.38
CA PRO A 265 9.88 -17.43 14.18
C PRO A 265 8.84 -17.28 13.06
N PRO A 266 9.04 -16.38 12.07
CA PRO A 266 8.02 -16.02 11.08
C PRO A 266 7.38 -17.19 10.33
N ASP A 267 8.16 -18.21 9.93
CA ASP A 267 7.61 -19.40 9.24
C ASP A 267 6.65 -20.20 10.11
N ALA A 268 7.04 -20.43 11.37
CA ALA A 268 6.19 -21.12 12.33
C ALA A 268 4.97 -20.28 12.71
N ALA A 269 5.14 -18.96 12.81
CA ALA A 269 4.07 -18.01 13.09
C ALA A 269 3.01 -18.02 11.98
N ALA A 270 3.42 -17.90 10.72
CA ALA A 270 2.51 -17.95 9.57
C ALA A 270 1.73 -19.28 9.54
N SER A 271 2.44 -20.39 9.75
CA SER A 271 1.83 -21.73 9.78
C SER A 271 0.82 -21.89 10.93
N GLN A 272 1.11 -21.33 12.10
CA GLN A 272 0.21 -21.39 13.26
C GLN A 272 -1.04 -20.53 13.04
N ILE A 273 -0.89 -19.32 12.47
CA ILE A 273 -2.03 -18.44 12.15
C ILE A 273 -2.99 -19.11 11.18
N VAL A 274 -2.48 -19.67 10.07
CA VAL A 274 -3.29 -20.39 9.08
C VAL A 274 -4.01 -21.59 9.71
N LYS A 275 -3.29 -22.37 10.52
CA LYS A 275 -3.86 -23.52 11.22
C LYS A 275 -4.99 -23.10 12.17
N GLU A 276 -4.78 -22.06 12.95
CA GLU A 276 -5.76 -21.54 13.92
C GLU A 276 -7.01 -21.03 13.19
N ALA A 277 -6.84 -20.26 12.11
CA ALA A 277 -7.96 -19.77 11.30
C ALA A 277 -8.81 -20.92 10.74
N VAL A 278 -8.16 -21.95 10.19
CA VAL A 278 -8.86 -23.13 9.67
C VAL A 278 -9.53 -23.96 10.79
N GLN A 279 -8.95 -24.00 11.98
CA GLN A 279 -9.59 -24.68 13.13
C GLN A 279 -10.87 -23.96 13.60
N VAL A 280 -10.86 -22.61 13.61
CA VAL A 280 -11.99 -21.80 14.07
C VAL A 280 -13.16 -21.83 13.08
N LYS A 281 -12.90 -21.63 11.79
CA LYS A 281 -13.96 -21.41 10.79
C LYS A 281 -14.09 -22.52 9.74
N GLY A 282 -13.13 -23.46 9.71
CA GLY A 282 -12.98 -24.44 8.64
C GLY A 282 -12.36 -23.81 7.38
N LEU A 283 -11.89 -24.63 6.48
CA LEU A 283 -11.35 -24.16 5.17
C LEU A 283 -12.52 -23.75 4.25
N ARG A 284 -13.03 -22.54 4.44
CA ARG A 284 -14.14 -21.99 3.64
C ARG A 284 -13.66 -21.25 2.41
N ASP A 285 -12.50 -20.66 2.48
CA ASP A 285 -11.79 -19.98 1.38
C ASP A 285 -10.29 -20.29 1.41
N ASP A 286 -9.54 -19.79 0.43
CA ASP A 286 -8.09 -19.80 0.49
C ASP A 286 -7.65 -19.02 1.73
N THR A 287 -6.68 -19.55 2.44
CA THR A 287 -6.26 -19.01 3.74
C THR A 287 -4.76 -18.84 3.73
N THR A 288 -4.29 -17.62 3.48
CA THR A 288 -2.87 -17.32 3.24
C THR A 288 -2.39 -16.24 4.21
N CYS A 289 -1.18 -16.42 4.74
CA CYS A 289 -0.55 -15.51 5.69
C CYS A 289 0.93 -15.33 5.38
N ILE A 290 1.40 -14.09 5.42
CA ILE A 290 2.81 -13.69 5.43
C ILE A 290 3.08 -13.02 6.77
N VAL A 291 4.16 -13.41 7.43
CA VAL A 291 4.65 -12.78 8.67
C VAL A 291 6.03 -12.20 8.41
N VAL A 292 6.26 -10.96 8.82
CA VAL A 292 7.55 -10.27 8.70
C VAL A 292 7.94 -9.71 10.06
N ASP A 293 9.09 -10.13 10.58
CA ASP A 293 9.70 -9.53 11.77
C ASP A 293 10.68 -8.45 11.33
N ILE A 294 10.55 -7.28 11.94
CA ILE A 294 11.35 -6.09 11.68
C ILE A 294 12.12 -5.80 12.96
N GLN A 295 13.43 -5.99 12.95
CA GLN A 295 14.25 -5.95 14.17
C GLN A 295 15.53 -5.17 13.94
N LEU A 296 16.16 -4.69 15.03
CA LEU A 296 17.52 -4.20 14.95
C LEU A 296 18.47 -5.36 14.60
N PRO A 297 19.44 -5.16 13.72
CA PRO A 297 20.48 -6.15 13.47
C PRO A 297 21.17 -6.55 14.78
N GLU A 298 21.29 -7.85 15.01
CA GLU A 298 22.09 -8.33 16.15
C GLU A 298 23.52 -7.83 16.02
N LYS A 299 23.95 -7.01 16.98
CA LYS A 299 25.36 -6.62 17.08
C LYS A 299 26.16 -7.91 17.34
N ASN A 300 26.92 -8.37 16.36
CA ASN A 300 27.90 -9.44 16.55
C ASN A 300 28.88 -8.99 17.64
N GLU A 301 28.57 -9.26 18.91
CA GLU A 301 29.58 -9.14 19.96
C GLU A 301 30.74 -10.08 19.59
N PRO A 302 31.98 -9.60 19.50
CA PRO A 302 33.09 -10.48 19.25
C PRO A 302 33.08 -11.56 20.34
N PRO A 303 33.39 -12.85 19.99
CA PRO A 303 33.30 -13.96 20.92
C PRO A 303 34.04 -13.62 22.21
N LYS A 304 33.32 -13.61 23.33
CA LYS A 304 33.87 -13.34 24.66
C LYS A 304 35.04 -14.31 24.88
N VAL A 305 36.26 -13.82 24.77
CA VAL A 305 37.47 -14.59 25.12
C VAL A 305 37.31 -15.03 26.57
N PRO A 306 37.34 -16.34 26.87
CA PRO A 306 37.14 -16.80 28.24
C PRO A 306 38.21 -16.18 29.15
N PRO A 307 37.85 -15.65 30.33
CA PRO A 307 38.76 -14.97 31.20
C PRO A 307 39.87 -15.94 31.63
N LYS A 308 41.14 -15.62 31.31
CA LYS A 308 42.30 -16.32 31.83
C LYS A 308 42.21 -16.31 33.36
N LYS A 309 42.14 -17.53 33.97
CA LYS A 309 42.20 -17.73 35.41
C LYS A 309 43.50 -17.13 35.96
N GLN A 310 43.43 -15.93 36.54
CA GLN A 310 44.51 -15.41 37.36
C GLN A 310 44.28 -15.86 38.79
N GLY A 311 45.33 -16.43 39.36
CA GLY A 311 45.35 -17.03 40.68
C GLY A 311 45.05 -16.04 41.81
N LYS A 312 44.46 -16.58 42.84
CA LYS A 312 44.14 -15.92 44.11
C LYS A 312 45.40 -15.35 44.77
N ARG A 313 45.36 -14.07 45.09
CA ARG A 313 46.01 -13.52 46.31
C ARG A 313 45.12 -12.46 46.89
N GLY A 314 44.64 -12.72 48.10
CA GLY A 314 43.79 -11.82 48.85
C GLY A 314 44.58 -10.72 49.54
N ILE A 315 43.90 -9.59 49.76
CA ILE A 315 44.09 -8.76 50.98
C ILE A 315 42.82 -7.97 51.19
N LYS A 316 42.31 -8.07 52.44
CA LYS A 316 41.22 -7.25 53.00
C LYS A 316 41.66 -5.82 53.12
N SER A 317 40.76 -4.88 52.82
CA SER A 317 40.71 -3.61 53.58
C SER A 317 39.29 -3.07 53.54
N MET A 318 38.64 -3.00 54.70
CA MET A 318 37.52 -2.17 55.07
C MET A 318 37.96 -0.71 55.04
N PHE A 319 37.15 0.19 54.46
CA PHE A 319 36.85 1.45 55.12
C PHE A 319 35.58 2.09 54.60
N ARG A 320 34.83 2.56 55.53
CA ARG A 320 33.54 3.21 55.60
C ARG A 320 33.71 4.74 55.42
N LYS A 321 32.80 5.42 54.72
CA LYS A 321 32.12 6.67 55.13
C LYS A 321 31.62 7.42 53.90
N LYS A 322 30.35 7.64 53.82
CA LYS A 322 29.45 8.67 54.39
C LYS A 322 29.31 9.93 53.51
N SER A 323 28.11 9.98 52.93
CA SER A 323 27.21 11.14 52.69
C SER A 323 27.79 12.51 52.31
N SER A 324 27.31 13.05 51.19
CA SER A 324 26.73 14.41 51.20
C SER A 324 25.67 14.52 50.11
N GLU A 325 24.49 14.92 50.55
CA GLU A 325 23.36 15.40 49.75
C GLU A 325 23.79 16.73 49.08
N SER A 326 23.44 16.85 47.78
CA SER A 326 23.18 18.15 47.19
C SER A 326 21.92 18.05 46.36
N THR A 327 20.87 18.65 46.87
CA THR A 327 19.61 18.95 46.21
C THR A 327 19.87 19.86 45.00
N SER A 328 19.58 19.34 43.82
CA SER A 328 19.28 20.16 42.66
C SER A 328 17.91 19.71 42.11
N LEU A 329 16.98 20.67 42.04
CA LEU A 329 15.66 20.54 41.49
C LEU A 329 15.73 20.02 40.04
N PRO A 330 14.92 19.06 39.66
CA PRO A 330 14.77 18.70 38.25
C PRO A 330 13.86 19.72 37.56
N SER A 331 14.41 20.42 36.59
CA SER A 331 13.63 21.01 35.51
C SER A 331 12.80 19.92 34.90
N LYS A 332 11.48 20.08 34.91
CA LYS A 332 10.56 19.24 34.09
C LYS A 332 10.85 19.58 32.63
N GLU A 333 11.75 18.86 32.01
CA GLU A 333 11.65 18.57 30.59
C GLU A 333 10.55 17.54 30.47
N GLU A 334 9.44 17.91 29.84
CA GLU A 334 8.46 16.95 29.36
C GLU A 334 9.19 16.10 28.34
N HIS A 335 9.65 14.91 28.77
CA HIS A 335 9.97 13.83 27.85
C HIS A 335 8.66 13.43 27.17
N ILE A 336 8.43 13.98 25.97
CA ILE A 336 7.53 13.36 25.01
C ILE A 336 8.23 12.06 24.63
N GLU A 337 7.74 10.94 25.15
CA GLU A 337 8.18 9.62 24.66
C GLU A 337 7.87 9.58 23.17
N PRO A 338 8.86 9.31 22.30
CA PRO A 338 8.60 9.26 20.88
C PRO A 338 7.58 8.17 20.61
N GLU A 339 6.51 8.50 19.90
CA GLU A 339 5.54 7.51 19.44
C GLU A 339 6.28 6.39 18.71
N MET A 340 6.01 5.14 19.10
CA MET A 340 6.72 3.96 18.59
C MET A 340 6.44 3.69 17.12
N VAL A 341 5.31 4.21 16.63
CA VAL A 341 4.90 4.20 15.23
C VAL A 341 4.40 5.60 14.88
N GLU A 342 5.17 6.30 14.07
CA GLU A 342 4.83 7.63 13.56
C GLU A 342 4.04 7.47 12.26
N GLU A 343 2.80 7.94 12.24
CA GLU A 343 2.02 8.01 11.00
C GLU A 343 2.52 9.18 10.15
N MET A 344 3.04 8.86 8.96
CA MET A 344 3.56 9.88 8.04
C MET A 344 2.44 10.48 7.19
N PHE A 345 1.51 9.66 6.72
CA PHE A 345 0.26 10.08 6.06
C PHE A 345 -0.65 8.89 5.76
N GLU A 346 -1.90 9.19 5.43
CA GLU A 346 -2.92 8.23 5.00
C GLU A 346 -3.72 8.81 3.83
N GLU A 347 -4.41 7.96 3.06
CA GLU A 347 -5.32 8.39 1.98
C GLU A 347 -6.38 9.36 2.50
N GLY A 348 -6.67 10.42 1.70
CA GLY A 348 -7.61 11.47 2.10
C GLY A 348 -7.04 12.52 3.04
N SER A 349 -5.84 12.31 3.59
CA SER A 349 -5.16 13.32 4.38
C SER A 349 -4.73 14.52 3.54
N ALA A 350 -4.58 15.70 4.18
CA ALA A 350 -4.06 16.89 3.53
C ALA A 350 -2.66 16.65 2.92
N PHE A 351 -1.83 15.84 3.57
CA PHE A 351 -0.51 15.46 3.06
C PHE A 351 -0.58 14.64 1.78
N LEU A 352 -1.52 13.71 1.67
CA LEU A 352 -1.71 12.95 0.44
C LEU A 352 -2.14 13.86 -0.70
N SER A 353 -3.10 14.76 -0.47
CA SER A 353 -3.55 15.75 -1.44
C SER A 353 -2.41 16.68 -1.88
N GLU A 354 -1.62 17.19 -0.94
CA GLU A 354 -0.46 18.02 -1.23
C GLU A 354 0.60 17.27 -2.05
N ARG A 355 0.89 16.02 -1.71
CA ARG A 355 1.86 15.18 -2.44
C ARG A 355 1.38 14.79 -3.82
N LEU A 356 0.10 14.54 -4.02
CA LEU A 356 -0.47 14.26 -5.33
C LEU A 356 -0.45 15.48 -6.26
N ASP A 357 -0.55 16.69 -5.70
CA ASP A 357 -0.54 17.94 -6.43
C ASP A 357 0.85 18.58 -6.62
N SER A 358 1.88 18.04 -5.95
CA SER A 358 3.19 18.68 -5.80
C SER A 358 4.24 18.23 -6.82
N LYS A 359 5.51 18.27 -6.41
CA LYS A 359 6.77 18.09 -7.14
C LYS A 359 6.88 16.82 -8.00
N TYR A 360 6.11 15.78 -7.70
CA TYR A 360 6.11 14.51 -8.42
C TYR A 360 4.77 14.28 -9.14
N PRO A 361 4.48 14.97 -10.25
CA PRO A 361 3.25 14.75 -11.00
C PRO A 361 3.19 13.32 -11.53
N VAL A 362 2.05 12.64 -11.35
CA VAL A 362 1.79 11.37 -12.05
C VAL A 362 1.93 11.70 -13.53
N CYS A 363 2.99 11.21 -14.16
CA CYS A 363 3.23 11.55 -15.56
C CYS A 363 2.25 10.79 -16.44
N ASN A 364 1.89 11.39 -17.57
CA ASN A 364 0.99 10.76 -18.54
C ASN A 364 1.65 9.58 -19.30
N MET A 365 2.87 9.19 -18.91
CA MET A 365 3.60 8.04 -19.45
C MET A 365 2.75 6.75 -19.39
N PHE A 366 1.89 6.62 -18.36
CA PHE A 366 0.96 5.50 -18.23
C PHE A 366 -0.38 5.72 -18.93
N LYS A 367 -0.56 6.82 -19.65
CA LYS A 367 -1.83 7.17 -20.30
C LYS A 367 -3.03 7.14 -19.36
N LEU A 368 -2.83 7.55 -18.10
CA LEU A 368 -3.89 7.60 -17.09
C LEU A 368 -4.92 8.70 -17.39
N PHE A 369 -4.51 9.71 -18.14
CA PHE A 369 -5.37 10.81 -18.58
C PHE A 369 -5.61 10.69 -20.08
N VAL A 370 -6.59 9.89 -20.47
CA VAL A 370 -7.04 9.76 -21.86
C VAL A 370 -8.54 9.98 -21.96
N CYS A 371 -8.98 10.50 -23.09
CA CYS A 371 -10.39 10.62 -23.36
C CYS A 371 -11.02 9.23 -23.61
N ALA A 372 -12.05 8.86 -22.87
CA ALA A 372 -12.72 7.57 -23.00
C ALA A 372 -13.34 7.33 -24.39
N VAL A 373 -13.65 8.40 -25.12
CA VAL A 373 -14.32 8.32 -26.43
C VAL A 373 -13.32 8.31 -27.59
N CYS A 374 -12.40 9.28 -27.62
CA CYS A 374 -11.51 9.44 -28.77
C CYS A 374 -10.07 8.97 -28.50
N GLN A 375 -9.76 8.51 -27.31
CA GLN A 375 -8.46 8.03 -26.86
C GLN A 375 -7.32 9.08 -26.96
N ALA A 376 -7.68 10.35 -27.17
CA ALA A 376 -6.70 11.42 -27.15
C ALA A 376 -6.15 11.62 -25.74
N GLU A 377 -4.86 11.86 -25.64
CA GLU A 377 -4.21 12.23 -24.39
C GLU A 377 -4.75 13.56 -23.88
N ILE A 378 -5.01 13.62 -22.57
CA ILE A 378 -5.45 14.81 -21.85
C ILE A 378 -4.34 15.19 -20.88
N LYS A 379 -4.00 16.47 -20.77
CA LYS A 379 -3.02 16.89 -19.78
C LYS A 379 -3.53 16.67 -18.37
N PRO A 380 -2.66 16.32 -17.39
CA PRO A 380 -3.04 16.22 -15.99
C PRO A 380 -3.73 17.49 -15.51
N GLY A 381 -4.94 17.35 -14.97
CA GLY A 381 -5.79 18.48 -14.56
C GLY A 381 -6.65 19.10 -15.66
N GLU A 382 -6.48 18.69 -16.92
CA GLU A 382 -7.37 19.01 -18.03
C GLU A 382 -8.29 17.81 -18.32
N GLY A 383 -9.51 18.06 -18.67
CA GLY A 383 -10.51 17.04 -18.95
C GLY A 383 -11.74 17.19 -18.05
N ILE A 384 -12.74 16.43 -18.36
CA ILE A 384 -14.00 16.47 -17.63
C ILE A 384 -14.30 15.05 -17.20
N SER A 385 -14.37 14.81 -15.89
CA SER A 385 -14.77 13.52 -15.35
C SER A 385 -16.20 13.21 -15.76
N ILE A 386 -16.48 12.01 -16.20
CA ILE A 386 -17.84 11.57 -16.57
C ILE A 386 -18.75 11.57 -15.34
N HIS A 387 -18.19 11.36 -14.16
CA HIS A 387 -18.93 11.27 -12.90
C HIS A 387 -19.17 12.64 -12.24
N SER A 388 -18.35 13.65 -12.49
CA SER A 388 -18.56 14.97 -11.94
C SER A 388 -19.59 15.75 -12.76
N GLY A 389 -20.85 15.74 -12.33
CA GLY A 389 -21.95 16.49 -12.97
C GLY A 389 -21.84 18.03 -12.87
N THR A 390 -20.83 18.58 -12.19
CA THR A 390 -20.59 20.00 -12.01
C THR A 390 -19.11 20.32 -12.22
N ALA A 391 -18.85 21.35 -12.99
CA ALA A 391 -17.52 21.92 -13.21
C ALA A 391 -16.96 22.53 -11.91
N ASP A 392 -16.60 21.70 -10.96
CA ASP A 392 -15.81 22.13 -9.82
C ASP A 392 -14.36 22.18 -10.28
N THR A 393 -13.72 23.32 -10.11
CA THR A 393 -12.35 23.65 -10.56
C THR A 393 -11.26 22.94 -9.78
N LYS A 394 -11.57 21.81 -9.14
CA LYS A 394 -10.58 20.94 -8.49
C LYS A 394 -9.75 20.25 -9.56
N LYS A 395 -8.43 20.24 -9.38
CA LYS A 395 -7.52 19.48 -10.25
C LYS A 395 -7.98 18.02 -10.30
N LEU A 396 -8.26 17.54 -11.51
CA LEU A 396 -8.63 16.15 -11.75
C LEU A 396 -7.46 15.23 -11.47
N ARG A 397 -7.72 14.14 -10.76
CA ARG A 397 -6.76 13.09 -10.39
C ARG A 397 -6.95 11.86 -11.29
N PRO A 398 -5.97 10.97 -11.42
CA PRO A 398 -6.08 9.79 -12.26
C PRO A 398 -7.32 8.92 -12.00
N TRP A 399 -7.76 8.86 -10.75
CA TRP A 399 -8.92 8.08 -10.32
C TRP A 399 -10.26 8.83 -10.41
N ASP A 400 -10.26 10.08 -10.80
CA ASP A 400 -11.49 10.83 -11.09
C ASP A 400 -12.05 10.50 -12.50
N GLY A 401 -11.39 9.57 -13.24
CA GLY A 401 -11.84 9.09 -14.55
C GLY A 401 -13.04 8.16 -14.47
N PRO A 402 -13.60 7.77 -15.63
CA PRO A 402 -13.12 8.09 -16.98
C PRO A 402 -13.30 9.56 -17.36
N PHE A 403 -12.41 10.04 -18.24
CA PHE A 403 -12.37 11.46 -18.64
C PHE A 403 -12.89 11.66 -20.07
N LEU A 404 -13.46 12.83 -20.33
CA LEU A 404 -13.74 13.31 -21.67
C LEU A 404 -12.89 14.54 -21.98
N CYS A 405 -12.34 14.62 -23.19
CA CYS A 405 -11.82 15.87 -23.68
C CYS A 405 -12.97 16.85 -23.98
N SER A 406 -12.67 18.15 -24.02
CA SER A 406 -13.70 19.18 -24.26
C SER A 406 -14.54 18.91 -25.49
N SER A 407 -13.94 18.50 -26.59
CA SER A 407 -14.65 18.18 -27.84
C SER A 407 -15.63 17.01 -27.70
N CYS A 408 -15.24 15.95 -26.98
CA CYS A 408 -16.12 14.80 -26.75
C CYS A 408 -17.24 15.14 -25.76
N GLN A 409 -16.97 15.98 -24.78
CA GLN A 409 -18.00 16.50 -23.87
C GLN A 409 -19.03 17.36 -24.60
N GLU A 410 -18.60 18.25 -25.50
CA GLU A 410 -19.52 19.03 -26.34
C GLU A 410 -20.42 18.15 -27.19
N LYS A 411 -19.85 17.11 -27.81
CA LYS A 411 -20.63 16.12 -28.56
C LYS A 411 -21.65 15.39 -27.69
N LYS A 412 -21.25 14.95 -26.49
CA LYS A 412 -22.16 14.34 -25.52
C LYS A 412 -23.28 15.30 -25.14
N ASN A 413 -22.97 16.54 -24.80
CA ASN A 413 -23.97 17.55 -24.44
C ASN A 413 -24.93 17.83 -25.60
N ALA A 414 -24.44 17.87 -26.82
CA ALA A 414 -25.28 18.04 -28.01
C ALA A 414 -26.24 16.86 -28.22
N MET A 415 -25.75 15.62 -27.99
CA MET A 415 -26.61 14.43 -28.08
C MET A 415 -27.65 14.36 -26.97
N GLU A 416 -27.34 14.85 -25.77
CA GLU A 416 -28.26 14.95 -24.63
C GLU A 416 -29.21 16.15 -24.72
N GLY A 417 -29.14 16.95 -25.77
CA GLY A 417 -30.01 18.15 -25.95
C GLY A 417 -29.61 19.32 -25.03
N LYS A 418 -28.49 19.25 -24.32
CA LYS A 418 -27.97 20.35 -23.50
C LYS A 418 -27.32 21.38 -24.42
N ARG A 419 -27.86 22.59 -24.48
CA ARG A 419 -27.26 23.71 -25.24
C ARG A 419 -25.93 24.11 -24.58
N ALA A 420 -24.89 24.37 -25.39
CA ALA A 420 -23.64 24.94 -24.93
C ALA A 420 -23.93 26.23 -24.15
N SER A 421 -23.53 26.27 -22.86
CA SER A 421 -23.63 27.48 -22.05
C SER A 421 -22.53 28.44 -22.54
N GLY A 422 -22.89 29.44 -23.37
CA GLY A 422 -21.90 30.43 -23.79
C GLY A 422 -22.18 31.22 -25.08
N ALA A 423 -23.38 31.20 -25.65
CA ALA A 423 -23.70 32.12 -26.71
C ALA A 423 -24.58 33.28 -26.15
N SER A 424 -23.92 34.32 -25.66
CA SER A 424 -24.53 35.63 -25.44
C SER A 424 -25.10 36.12 -26.77
N ARG A 425 -26.44 36.15 -26.89
CA ARG A 425 -27.10 36.83 -28.00
C ARG A 425 -26.97 38.33 -27.78
N TYR A 426 -26.10 38.96 -28.52
CA TYR A 426 -26.32 40.39 -28.81
C TYR A 426 -27.58 40.49 -29.66
N SER A 427 -28.67 40.93 -29.09
CA SER A 427 -29.80 41.44 -29.82
C SER A 427 -29.44 42.85 -30.25
N SER A 428 -29.02 43.01 -31.51
CA SER A 428 -29.04 44.30 -32.16
C SER A 428 -30.50 44.63 -32.42
N GLY A 429 -31.03 45.54 -31.62
CA GLY A 429 -32.24 46.26 -31.95
C GLY A 429 -31.92 47.24 -33.09
N SER A 430 -32.73 47.23 -34.09
CA SER A 430 -32.91 48.36 -35.03
C SER A 430 -34.40 48.48 -35.25
N ASP A 431 -34.90 49.66 -34.88
CA ASP A 431 -36.07 50.42 -35.30
C ASP A 431 -37.44 49.71 -35.43
#